data_2ef2fc6b60119d8931916ab4aba68640
#
_entry.id   2ef2fc6b60119d8931916ab4aba68640
#
_cell.length_a   1.000
_cell.length_b   1.000
_cell.length_c   1.000
_cell.angle_alpha   90.00
_cell.angle_beta   90.00
_cell.angle_gamma   90.00
#
_symmetry.space_group_name_H-M   'P 1'
#
loop_
_entity.id
_entity.type
_entity.pdbx_description
1 polymer ?
#
loop_
_entity_poly.entity_id
_entity_poly.type
_entity_poly.pdbx_seq_one_letter_code
_entity_poly.pdbx_strand_id
1 'polypeptide(L)'
;MLERLKSIHYMFWVSLIFMIFPILPVVTGWLSAWHLLIDILFVVAYLGVLTTKNQRLSWLYWGLMLVYVAGNTAFVAVNYIWFFFFLSNLLIYHFGVRSLKSLHVWTFILTQVFVVGQLLIIQRIEVEFLFYLLVILAFVDLMTFGMVRIRIVEDLKEAQAKQNAQINLLLAENERS
;
A
#
# COMPACT_ATOMS: atom_id res chain seq x y z
N MET A 1 -13.04 -4.71 -19.38
CA MET A 1 -12.53 -3.60 -18.57
C MET A 1 -13.57 -3.08 -17.57
N LEU A 2 -14.76 -2.70 -18.02
CA LEU A 2 -15.85 -2.19 -17.14
C LEU A 2 -16.32 -3.18 -16.06
N GLU A 3 -16.42 -4.48 -16.36
CA GLU A 3 -16.80 -5.50 -15.37
C GLU A 3 -15.75 -5.67 -14.27
N ARG A 4 -14.46 -5.50 -14.61
CA ARG A 4 -13.37 -5.56 -13.61
C ARG A 4 -13.38 -4.35 -12.69
N LEU A 5 -13.71 -3.17 -13.21
CA LEU A 5 -13.89 -1.97 -12.40
C LEU A 5 -15.04 -2.12 -11.39
N LYS A 6 -16.13 -2.80 -11.81
CA LYS A 6 -17.25 -3.10 -10.93
C LYS A 6 -16.94 -4.12 -9.82
N SER A 7 -15.95 -4.99 -10.04
CA SER A 7 -15.51 -5.99 -9.06
C SER A 7 -14.55 -5.45 -8.01
N ILE A 8 -14.09 -4.21 -8.15
CA ILE A 8 -13.18 -3.57 -7.19
C ILE A 8 -13.93 -3.30 -5.89
N HIS A 9 -13.34 -3.74 -4.78
CA HIS A 9 -13.92 -3.53 -3.46
C HIS A 9 -14.13 -2.03 -3.19
N TYR A 10 -15.26 -1.65 -2.60
CA TYR A 10 -15.64 -0.25 -2.36
C TYR A 10 -14.56 0.56 -1.60
N MET A 11 -13.79 -0.08 -0.72
CA MET A 11 -12.69 0.57 0.02
C MET A 11 -11.65 1.23 -0.88
N PHE A 12 -11.37 0.64 -2.06
CA PHE A 12 -10.44 1.24 -3.01
C PHE A 12 -11.03 2.48 -3.68
N TRP A 13 -12.34 2.50 -3.92
CA TRP A 13 -13.04 3.68 -4.43
C TRP A 13 -13.09 4.80 -3.40
N VAL A 14 -13.37 4.46 -2.13
CA VAL A 14 -13.35 5.43 -1.02
C VAL A 14 -11.97 6.06 -0.86
N SER A 15 -10.90 5.29 -1.04
CA SER A 15 -9.54 5.82 -0.97
C SER A 15 -9.30 6.94 -2.00
N LEU A 16 -9.93 6.90 -3.18
CA LEU A 16 -9.79 7.94 -4.20
C LEU A 16 -10.32 9.31 -3.78
N ILE A 17 -11.17 9.39 -2.75
CA ILE A 17 -11.63 10.68 -2.19
C ILE A 17 -10.44 11.50 -1.69
N PHE A 18 -9.40 10.83 -1.20
CA PHE A 18 -8.17 11.53 -0.75
C PHE A 18 -7.39 12.21 -1.87
N MET A 19 -7.70 11.92 -3.14
CA MET A 19 -7.16 12.67 -4.28
C MET A 19 -7.60 14.14 -4.32
N ILE A 20 -8.57 14.53 -3.52
CA ILE A 20 -8.94 15.95 -3.38
C ILE A 20 -7.76 16.79 -2.85
N PHE A 21 -6.92 16.21 -1.98
CA PHE A 21 -5.80 16.92 -1.39
C PHE A 21 -4.73 17.39 -2.40
N PRO A 22 -4.26 16.57 -3.36
CA PRO A 22 -3.34 17.03 -4.39
C PRO A 22 -4.01 17.89 -5.48
N ILE A 23 -5.31 17.66 -5.73
CA ILE A 23 -6.05 18.41 -6.75
C ILE A 23 -6.35 19.85 -6.27
N LEU A 24 -6.68 20.03 -4.99
CA LEU A 24 -7.03 21.32 -4.42
C LEU A 24 -5.95 22.39 -4.63
N PRO A 25 -4.65 22.16 -4.38
CA PRO A 25 -3.59 23.11 -4.68
C PRO A 25 -3.50 23.54 -6.15
N VAL A 26 -3.82 22.64 -7.09
CA VAL A 26 -3.85 22.97 -8.51
C VAL A 26 -5.05 23.85 -8.83
N VAL A 27 -6.23 23.54 -8.30
CA VAL A 27 -7.45 24.33 -8.53
C VAL A 27 -7.34 25.71 -7.92
N THR A 28 -6.70 25.83 -6.77
CA THR A 28 -6.47 27.14 -6.07
C THR A 28 -5.30 27.94 -6.66
N GLY A 29 -4.58 27.40 -7.64
CA GLY A 29 -3.47 28.08 -8.32
C GLY A 29 -2.13 28.04 -7.57
N TRP A 30 -2.02 27.28 -6.49
CA TRP A 30 -0.76 27.11 -5.75
C TRP A 30 0.24 26.20 -6.49
N LEU A 31 -0.27 25.24 -7.26
CA LEU A 31 0.53 24.36 -8.12
C LEU A 31 0.11 24.55 -9.59
N SER A 32 1.06 24.33 -10.48
CA SER A 32 0.80 24.43 -11.92
C SER A 32 -0.12 23.31 -12.42
N ALA A 33 -0.83 23.55 -13.52
CA ALA A 33 -1.70 22.55 -14.15
C ALA A 33 -0.99 21.24 -14.52
N TRP A 34 0.33 21.25 -14.69
CA TRP A 34 1.13 20.03 -14.92
C TRP A 34 1.04 19.02 -13.78
N HIS A 35 0.86 19.48 -12.54
CA HIS A 35 0.67 18.57 -11.40
C HIS A 35 -0.59 17.75 -11.53
N LEU A 36 -1.63 18.27 -12.18
CA LEU A 36 -2.85 17.52 -12.45
C LEU A 36 -2.59 16.29 -13.34
N LEU A 37 -1.68 16.39 -14.32
CA LEU A 37 -1.29 15.23 -15.14
C LEU A 37 -0.59 14.17 -14.31
N ILE A 38 0.25 14.59 -13.36
CA ILE A 38 0.95 13.66 -12.44
C ILE A 38 -0.08 12.97 -11.53
N ASP A 39 -1.06 13.69 -11.03
CA ASP A 39 -2.13 13.15 -10.18
C ASP A 39 -3.02 12.16 -10.97
N ILE A 40 -3.36 12.49 -12.21
CA ILE A 40 -4.08 11.57 -13.11
C ILE A 40 -3.26 10.31 -13.36
N LEU A 41 -1.96 10.43 -13.57
CA LEU A 41 -1.08 9.28 -13.77
C LEU A 41 -1.07 8.36 -12.54
N PHE A 42 -1.08 8.93 -11.33
CA PHE A 42 -1.22 8.16 -10.10
C PHE A 42 -2.55 7.38 -10.06
N VAL A 43 -3.67 8.04 -10.36
CA VAL A 43 -4.99 7.39 -10.39
C VAL A 43 -5.03 6.26 -11.44
N VAL A 44 -4.46 6.50 -12.63
CA VAL A 44 -4.36 5.49 -13.68
C VAL A 44 -3.51 4.30 -13.22
N ALA A 45 -2.37 4.55 -12.57
CA ALA A 45 -1.53 3.50 -12.02
C ALA A 45 -2.25 2.70 -10.92
N TYR A 46 -2.94 3.38 -10.03
CA TYR A 46 -3.73 2.77 -8.96
C TYR A 46 -4.83 1.85 -9.50
N LEU A 47 -5.66 2.36 -10.40
CA LEU A 47 -6.68 1.56 -11.06
C LEU A 47 -6.08 0.45 -11.94
N GLY A 48 -4.94 0.72 -12.55
CA GLY A 48 -4.17 -0.23 -13.34
C GLY A 48 -3.73 -1.43 -12.51
N VAL A 49 -3.19 -1.22 -11.30
CA VAL A 49 -2.84 -2.31 -10.37
C VAL A 49 -4.06 -3.15 -10.04
N LEU A 50 -5.19 -2.51 -9.74
CA LEU A 50 -6.42 -3.21 -9.33
C LEU A 50 -7.07 -4.02 -10.46
N THR A 51 -6.85 -3.66 -11.72
CA THR A 51 -7.54 -4.25 -12.87
C THR A 51 -6.67 -5.16 -13.72
N THR A 52 -5.35 -5.01 -13.69
CA THR A 52 -4.44 -5.80 -14.53
C THR A 52 -4.28 -7.23 -14.01
N LYS A 53 -4.19 -8.18 -14.94
CA LYS A 53 -3.78 -9.56 -14.66
C LYS A 53 -2.30 -9.79 -15.02
N ASN A 54 -1.69 -8.85 -15.73
CA ASN A 54 -0.30 -8.96 -16.15
C ASN A 54 0.63 -8.52 -15.02
N GLN A 55 1.42 -9.45 -14.52
CA GLN A 55 2.34 -9.21 -13.41
C GLN A 55 3.38 -8.12 -13.70
N ARG A 56 3.88 -8.04 -14.95
CA ARG A 56 4.85 -6.99 -15.33
C ARG A 56 4.23 -5.61 -15.30
N LEU A 57 2.99 -5.48 -15.80
CA LEU A 57 2.25 -4.22 -15.74
C LEU A 57 1.89 -3.85 -14.30
N SER A 58 1.53 -4.82 -13.47
CA SER A 58 1.28 -4.59 -12.05
C SER A 58 2.51 -4.00 -11.35
N TRP A 59 3.70 -4.54 -11.60
CA TRP A 59 4.96 -3.99 -11.09
C TRP A 59 5.27 -2.59 -11.62
N LEU A 60 4.99 -2.34 -12.89
CA LEU A 60 5.17 -1.00 -13.47
C LEU A 60 4.27 0.02 -12.77
N TYR A 61 2.99 -0.28 -12.62
CA TYR A 61 2.04 0.60 -11.93
C TYR A 61 2.40 0.80 -10.45
N TRP A 62 2.82 -0.27 -9.76
CA TRP A 62 3.33 -0.18 -8.39
C TRP A 62 4.53 0.76 -8.30
N GLY A 63 5.51 0.60 -9.17
CA GLY A 63 6.69 1.47 -9.25
C GLY A 63 6.34 2.93 -9.52
N LEU A 64 5.40 3.20 -10.44
CA LEU A 64 4.91 4.56 -10.72
C LEU A 64 4.28 5.20 -9.49
N MET A 65 3.51 4.45 -8.71
CA MET A 65 2.91 4.97 -7.46
C MET A 65 3.98 5.25 -6.40
N LEU A 66 4.99 4.39 -6.25
CA LEU A 66 6.11 4.62 -5.34
C LEU A 66 6.86 5.90 -5.71
N VAL A 67 7.16 6.10 -6.99
CA VAL A 67 7.83 7.30 -7.50
C VAL A 67 6.97 8.54 -7.29
N TYR A 68 5.65 8.45 -7.52
CA TYR A 68 4.72 9.55 -7.26
C TYR A 68 4.76 9.98 -5.79
N VAL A 69 4.61 9.03 -4.87
CA VAL A 69 4.57 9.34 -3.43
C VAL A 69 5.93 9.88 -2.97
N ALA A 70 7.03 9.23 -3.36
CA ALA A 70 8.37 9.66 -2.99
C ALA A 70 8.71 11.05 -3.54
N GLY A 71 8.46 11.27 -4.83
CA GLY A 71 8.76 12.53 -5.50
C GLY A 71 7.95 13.70 -4.96
N ASN A 72 6.63 13.51 -4.81
CA ASN A 72 5.78 14.58 -4.28
C ASN A 72 6.06 14.88 -2.81
N THR A 73 6.31 13.87 -1.97
CA THR A 73 6.65 14.08 -0.56
C THR A 73 7.99 14.81 -0.44
N ALA A 74 8.99 14.44 -1.24
CA ALA A 74 10.32 15.02 -1.17
C ALA A 74 10.42 16.43 -1.78
N PHE A 75 9.69 16.71 -2.87
CA PHE A 75 9.93 17.93 -3.68
C PHE A 75 8.73 18.88 -3.75
N VAL A 76 7.53 18.44 -3.39
CA VAL A 76 6.33 19.29 -3.48
C VAL A 76 5.84 19.67 -2.09
N ALA A 77 5.41 18.71 -1.29
CA ALA A 77 4.93 18.92 0.06
C ALA A 77 5.01 17.66 0.92
N VAL A 78 5.43 17.81 2.16
CA VAL A 78 5.54 16.68 3.12
C VAL A 78 4.19 15.96 3.33
N ASN A 79 3.07 16.66 3.16
CA ASN A 79 1.73 16.07 3.32
C ASN A 79 1.43 14.93 2.34
N TYR A 80 2.13 14.81 1.22
CA TYR A 80 2.00 13.66 0.33
C TYR A 80 2.39 12.32 0.97
N ILE A 81 3.01 12.36 2.14
CA ILE A 81 3.32 11.15 2.92
C ILE A 81 2.07 10.34 3.25
N TRP A 82 0.90 10.95 3.36
CA TRP A 82 -0.37 10.27 3.56
C TRP A 82 -0.74 9.31 2.43
N PHE A 83 -0.17 9.48 1.25
CA PHE A 83 -0.37 8.56 0.13
C PHE A 83 0.23 7.17 0.35
N PHE A 84 1.10 7.00 1.35
CA PHE A 84 1.51 5.67 1.78
C PHE A 84 0.33 4.81 2.26
N PHE A 85 -0.79 5.40 2.66
CA PHE A 85 -2.02 4.66 2.93
C PHE A 85 -2.59 3.96 1.70
N PHE A 86 -2.53 4.56 0.51
CA PHE A 86 -2.91 3.89 -0.73
C PHE A 86 -2.07 2.66 -0.98
N LEU A 87 -0.76 2.79 -0.81
CA LEU A 87 0.18 1.70 -0.97
C LEU A 87 -0.02 0.61 0.08
N SER A 88 -0.25 0.99 1.33
CA SER A 88 -0.59 0.08 2.43
C SER A 88 -1.86 -0.71 2.14
N ASN A 89 -2.92 -0.05 1.70
CA ASN A 89 -4.18 -0.70 1.32
C ASN A 89 -3.99 -1.72 0.20
N LEU A 90 -3.18 -1.40 -0.80
CA LEU A 90 -2.84 -2.34 -1.88
C LEU A 90 -2.06 -3.55 -1.35
N LEU A 91 -1.09 -3.33 -0.46
CA LEU A 91 -0.34 -4.43 0.17
C LEU A 91 -1.26 -5.38 0.93
N ILE A 92 -2.17 -4.83 1.72
CA ILE A 92 -3.04 -5.62 2.61
C ILE A 92 -4.16 -6.31 1.81
N TYR A 93 -4.89 -5.56 0.98
CA TYR A 93 -6.15 -6.03 0.42
C TYR A 93 -6.06 -6.52 -1.02
N HIS A 94 -5.17 -5.96 -1.83
CA HIS A 94 -5.01 -6.36 -3.22
C HIS A 94 -3.94 -7.44 -3.41
N PHE A 95 -2.72 -7.16 -2.97
CA PHE A 95 -1.63 -8.13 -3.05
C PHE A 95 -1.77 -9.24 -2.00
N GLY A 96 -2.53 -9.01 -0.93
CA GLY A 96 -2.75 -9.97 0.12
C GLY A 96 -1.45 -10.46 0.74
N VAL A 97 -0.50 -9.55 0.99
CA VAL A 97 0.82 -9.89 1.48
C VAL A 97 0.72 -10.64 2.80
N ARG A 98 1.32 -11.83 2.85
CA ARG A 98 1.33 -12.76 4.00
C ARG A 98 2.73 -13.07 4.50
N SER A 99 3.75 -12.39 3.96
CA SER A 99 5.15 -12.57 4.33
C SER A 99 5.88 -11.24 4.30
N LEU A 100 6.67 -10.97 5.32
CA LEU A 100 7.56 -9.80 5.36
C LEU A 100 8.72 -9.91 4.35
N LYS A 101 8.91 -11.08 3.73
CA LYS A 101 9.90 -11.28 2.67
C LYS A 101 9.40 -10.87 1.29
N SER A 102 8.13 -10.43 1.18
CA SER A 102 7.57 -9.96 -0.09
C SER A 102 8.38 -8.78 -0.65
N LEU A 103 8.65 -8.83 -1.95
CA LEU A 103 9.34 -7.73 -2.65
C LEU A 103 8.52 -6.44 -2.65
N HIS A 104 7.19 -6.52 -2.62
CA HIS A 104 6.32 -5.35 -2.47
C HIS A 104 6.53 -4.66 -1.11
N VAL A 105 6.67 -5.42 -0.03
CA VAL A 105 6.96 -4.89 1.31
C VAL A 105 8.31 -4.19 1.34
N TRP A 106 9.33 -4.82 0.75
CA TRP A 106 10.68 -4.23 0.74
C TRP A 106 10.74 -2.94 -0.08
N THR A 107 10.11 -2.89 -1.25
CA THR A 107 10.04 -1.66 -2.05
C THR A 107 9.26 -0.56 -1.34
N PHE A 108 8.21 -0.90 -0.61
CA PHE A 108 7.44 0.03 0.23
C PHE A 108 8.30 0.64 1.34
N ILE A 109 9.02 -0.19 2.12
CA ILE A 109 9.91 0.27 3.18
C ILE A 109 11.08 1.09 2.63
N LEU A 110 11.72 0.61 1.57
CA LEU A 110 12.85 1.33 0.95
C LEU A 110 12.45 2.70 0.43
N THR A 111 11.24 2.84 -0.09
CA THR A 111 10.70 4.14 -0.52
C THR A 111 10.52 5.08 0.67
N GLN A 112 10.04 4.60 1.81
CA GLN A 112 9.93 5.40 3.03
C GLN A 112 11.31 5.84 3.53
N VAL A 113 12.28 4.93 3.59
CA VAL A 113 13.66 5.24 3.99
C VAL A 113 14.28 6.28 3.05
N PHE A 114 14.06 6.15 1.74
CA PHE A 114 14.52 7.13 0.76
C PHE A 114 13.91 8.50 1.00
N VAL A 115 12.60 8.60 1.21
CA VAL A 115 11.91 9.87 1.48
C VAL A 115 12.45 10.53 2.74
N VAL A 116 12.57 9.79 3.84
CA VAL A 116 13.11 10.30 5.10
C VAL A 116 14.55 10.77 4.93
N GLY A 117 15.38 9.96 4.27
CA GLY A 117 16.78 10.30 3.98
C GLY A 117 16.92 11.56 3.14
N GLN A 118 16.11 11.69 2.08
CA GLN A 118 16.06 12.85 1.21
C GLN A 118 15.70 14.13 1.99
N LEU A 119 14.66 14.06 2.81
CA LEU A 119 14.20 15.20 3.59
C LEU A 119 15.22 15.62 4.66
N LEU A 120 15.87 14.65 5.32
CA LEU A 120 16.88 14.93 6.35
C LEU A 120 18.19 15.49 5.79
N ILE A 121 18.74 14.80 4.78
CA ILE A 121 20.11 15.06 4.31
C ILE A 121 20.14 16.23 3.34
N ILE A 122 19.18 16.30 2.41
CA ILE A 122 19.20 17.29 1.33
C ILE A 122 18.40 18.52 1.71
N GLN A 123 17.18 18.36 2.19
CA GLN A 123 16.32 19.50 2.52
C GLN A 123 16.52 20.01 3.95
N ARG A 124 17.17 19.22 4.81
CA ARG A 124 17.46 19.60 6.20
C ARG A 124 16.22 20.11 6.93
N ILE A 125 15.12 19.33 6.85
CA ILE A 125 13.86 19.68 7.47
C ILE A 125 14.02 19.92 8.97
N GLU A 126 13.18 20.79 9.53
CA GLU A 126 13.13 21.02 10.96
C GLU A 126 12.72 19.78 11.76
N VAL A 127 13.21 19.67 12.98
CA VAL A 127 12.98 18.52 13.86
C VAL A 127 11.48 18.27 14.10
N GLU A 128 10.68 19.32 14.17
CA GLU A 128 9.24 19.21 14.37
C GLU A 128 8.55 18.54 13.18
N PHE A 129 8.92 18.91 11.96
CA PHE A 129 8.42 18.28 10.73
C PHE A 129 8.90 16.84 10.60
N LEU A 130 10.14 16.55 11.01
CA LEU A 130 10.66 15.20 11.05
C LEU A 130 9.83 14.31 11.99
N PHE A 131 9.55 14.82 13.19
CA PHE A 131 8.74 14.09 14.16
C PHE A 131 7.34 13.79 13.63
N TYR A 132 6.67 14.78 13.04
CA TYR A 132 5.37 14.61 12.39
C TYR A 132 5.41 13.50 11.32
N LEU A 133 6.40 13.54 10.45
CA LEU A 133 6.59 12.58 9.38
C LEU A 133 6.81 11.16 9.93
N LEU A 134 7.66 11.01 10.94
CA LEU A 134 7.95 9.71 11.56
C LEU A 134 6.71 9.13 12.27
N VAL A 135 5.90 9.97 12.91
CA VAL A 135 4.64 9.53 13.54
C VAL A 135 3.66 8.99 12.51
N ILE A 136 3.50 9.69 11.37
CA ILE A 136 2.63 9.22 10.28
C ILE A 136 3.13 7.89 9.72
N LEU A 137 4.42 7.80 9.39
CA LEU A 137 5.00 6.57 8.87
C LEU A 137 4.87 5.41 9.86
N ALA A 138 5.15 5.65 11.13
CA ALA A 138 4.97 4.65 12.17
C ALA A 138 3.52 4.16 12.25
N PHE A 139 2.55 5.06 12.14
CA PHE A 139 1.14 4.69 12.13
C PHE A 139 0.77 3.85 10.91
N VAL A 140 1.20 4.26 9.71
CA VAL A 140 0.99 3.49 8.48
C VAL A 140 1.61 2.11 8.57
N ASP A 141 2.84 2.03 9.06
CA ASP A 141 3.58 0.77 9.17
C ASP A 141 2.99 -0.16 10.22
N LEU A 142 2.61 0.36 11.39
CA LEU A 142 1.94 -0.42 12.42
C LEU A 142 0.61 -1.01 11.92
N MET A 143 -0.18 -0.21 11.19
CA MET A 143 -1.40 -0.73 10.54
C MET A 143 -1.08 -1.81 9.52
N THR A 144 -0.14 -1.54 8.63
CA THR A 144 0.22 -2.47 7.54
C THR A 144 0.74 -3.80 8.09
N PHE A 145 1.74 -3.74 8.96
CA PHE A 145 2.36 -4.96 9.50
C PHE A 145 1.47 -5.66 10.53
N GLY A 146 0.68 -4.91 11.28
CA GLY A 146 -0.34 -5.47 12.16
C GLY A 146 -1.35 -6.33 11.39
N MET A 147 -1.88 -5.82 10.29
CA MET A 147 -2.83 -6.56 9.45
C MET A 147 -2.19 -7.75 8.74
N VAL A 148 -0.96 -7.61 8.26
CA VAL A 148 -0.21 -8.74 7.67
C VAL A 148 0.01 -9.83 8.71
N ARG A 149 0.38 -9.47 9.94
CA ARG A 149 0.58 -10.43 11.04
C ARG A 149 -0.72 -11.16 11.41
N ILE A 150 -1.84 -10.45 11.50
CA ILE A 150 -3.15 -11.04 11.78
C ILE A 150 -3.46 -12.12 10.74
N ARG A 151 -3.27 -11.83 9.46
CA ARG A 151 -3.51 -12.79 8.37
C ARG A 151 -2.60 -14.02 8.44
N ILE A 152 -1.33 -13.83 8.77
CA ILE A 152 -0.39 -14.95 8.95
C ILE A 152 -0.88 -15.86 10.07
N VAL A 153 -1.33 -15.29 11.20
CA VAL A 153 -1.86 -16.06 12.34
C VAL A 153 -3.15 -16.78 11.98
N GLU A 154 -4.05 -16.15 11.23
CA GLU A 154 -5.29 -16.78 10.75
C GLU A 154 -4.99 -17.97 9.83
N ASP A 155 -4.07 -17.81 8.88
CA ASP A 155 -3.66 -18.91 7.99
C ASP A 155 -3.05 -20.08 8.76
N LEU A 156 -2.24 -19.79 9.78
CA LEU A 156 -1.66 -20.84 10.64
C LEU A 156 -2.75 -21.59 11.42
N LYS A 157 -3.73 -20.88 11.95
CA LYS A 157 -4.87 -21.50 12.66
C LYS A 157 -5.70 -22.38 11.73
N GLU A 158 -5.97 -21.92 10.51
CA GLU A 158 -6.68 -22.74 9.51
C GLU A 158 -5.90 -24.00 9.12
N ALA A 159 -4.60 -23.87 8.90
CA ALA A 159 -3.74 -25.01 8.59
C ALA A 159 -3.73 -26.04 9.72
N GLN A 160 -3.64 -25.55 10.97
CA GLN A 160 -3.67 -26.40 12.16
C GLN A 160 -5.03 -27.12 12.33
N ALA A 161 -6.14 -26.40 12.09
CA ALA A 161 -7.48 -26.99 12.14
C ALA A 161 -7.66 -28.11 11.09
N LYS A 162 -7.19 -27.89 9.86
CA LYS A 162 -7.20 -28.91 8.79
C LYS A 162 -6.37 -30.12 9.17
N GLN A 163 -5.19 -29.91 9.73
CA GLN A 163 -4.30 -30.99 10.17
C GLN A 163 -4.92 -31.81 11.29
N ASN A 164 -5.54 -31.16 12.29
CA ASN A 164 -6.24 -31.85 13.36
C ASN A 164 -7.44 -32.65 12.86
N ALA A 165 -8.20 -32.14 11.90
CA ALA A 165 -9.30 -32.87 11.26
C ALA A 165 -8.81 -34.12 10.54
N GLN A 166 -7.69 -34.05 9.83
CA GLN A 166 -7.08 -35.22 9.17
C GLN A 166 -6.61 -36.27 10.17
N ILE A 167 -5.97 -35.87 11.27
CA ILE A 167 -5.55 -36.76 12.34
C ILE A 167 -6.76 -37.51 12.93
N ASN A 168 -7.84 -36.79 13.22
CA ASN A 168 -9.05 -37.38 13.78
C ASN A 168 -9.71 -38.40 12.81
N LEU A 169 -9.68 -38.09 11.51
CA LEU A 169 -10.18 -39.05 10.50
C LEU A 169 -9.34 -40.34 10.48
N LEU A 170 -8.01 -40.22 10.50
CA LEU A 170 -7.10 -41.36 10.51
C LEU A 170 -7.26 -42.21 11.79
N LEU A 171 -7.48 -41.53 12.94
CA LEU A 171 -7.73 -42.29 14.18
C LEU A 171 -9.05 -43.02 14.11
N ALA A 172 -10.12 -42.43 13.60
CA ALA A 172 -11.41 -43.08 13.45
C ALA A 172 -11.38 -44.25 12.43
N GLU A 173 -10.57 -44.14 11.38
CA GLU A 173 -10.33 -45.25 10.46
C GLU A 173 -9.58 -46.43 11.11
N ASN A 174 -8.56 -46.10 11.91
CA ASN A 174 -7.78 -47.13 12.60
C ASN A 174 -8.59 -47.86 13.69
N GLU A 175 -9.54 -47.19 14.33
CA GLU A 175 -10.46 -47.81 15.30
C GLU A 175 -11.50 -48.72 14.62
N ARG A 176 -11.80 -48.54 13.34
CA ARG A 176 -12.74 -49.35 12.57
C ARG A 176 -12.08 -50.59 11.94
N SER A 177 -10.79 -50.56 11.79
CA SER A 177 -10.03 -51.69 11.26
C SER A 177 -9.56 -52.62 12.36
#